data_8cb8c79abe7a853327fe0f9632374387
#
_entry.id   8cb8c79abe7a853327fe0f9632374387
#
_cell.length_a   1.000
_cell.length_b   1.000
_cell.length_c   1.000
_cell.angle_alpha   90.00
_cell.angle_beta   90.00
_cell.angle_gamma   90.00
#
_symmetry.space_group_name_H-M   'P 1'
#
loop_
_entity.id
_entity.type
_entity.pdbx_description
1 polymer ?
#
loop_
_entity_poly.entity_id
_entity_poly.type
_entity_poly.pdbx_seq_one_letter_code
_entity_poly.pdbx_strand_id
1 'polypeptide(L)'
;MSKIFEDNSLTIGHTPLVRLNRIGNGRILAKVESRNPSFSVKCRIGANMIWDAEKRGVLKPGVELVEPTSGNTGIALAYVAAARGYKLTLTMPETMSIERRKLLKALGANLVLTEGAKGMKGAIQKAEEIVASNPEKFLLLQQFSNPANPEIHEKTTGPEIWEDTDGQVDVFISGVGTGGTLTGVSRYIKNTKGKKDLITVAVEPTDSPVISQALAGEELKPGPHKIQGIGAGFIPGNLDLKLVDKVIGITNDEAISTARRLMEEEGILAGISSGAAVAAALKLQQDEAFTNKNIVVILPSSGERYLSTALFADLFTEKELQQ
;
A
#
# COMPACT_ATOMS: atom_id res chain seq x y z
N MET A 1 29.68 13.91 1.78
CA MET A 1 28.68 14.22 0.76
C MET A 1 27.50 14.91 1.43
N SER A 2 26.99 15.99 0.86
CA SER A 2 25.79 16.67 1.34
C SER A 2 24.62 15.69 1.33
N LYS A 3 23.80 15.70 2.40
CA LYS A 3 22.56 14.91 2.49
C LYS A 3 21.32 15.81 2.36
N ILE A 4 21.46 16.92 1.65
CA ILE A 4 20.34 17.82 1.37
C ILE A 4 19.64 17.31 0.11
N PHE A 5 18.35 17.02 0.22
CA PHE A 5 17.52 16.58 -0.89
C PHE A 5 16.92 17.80 -1.61
N GLU A 6 16.90 17.76 -2.93
CA GLU A 6 16.36 18.84 -3.75
C GLU A 6 14.85 19.05 -3.56
N ASP A 7 14.10 17.98 -3.32
CA ASP A 7 12.68 18.04 -2.98
C ASP A 7 12.25 16.84 -2.12
N ASN A 8 11.05 16.92 -1.56
CA ASN A 8 10.55 15.91 -0.64
C ASN A 8 10.24 14.55 -1.31
N SER A 9 10.06 14.48 -2.63
CA SER A 9 9.86 13.21 -3.33
C SER A 9 11.09 12.31 -3.25
N LEU A 10 12.28 12.90 -3.18
CA LEU A 10 13.55 12.18 -3.12
C LEU A 10 13.83 11.53 -1.76
N THR A 11 13.02 11.79 -0.76
CA THR A 11 13.19 11.25 0.60
C THR A 11 12.47 9.92 0.84
N ILE A 12 11.86 9.34 -0.20
CA ILE A 12 11.21 8.02 -0.09
C ILE A 12 12.22 6.93 0.28
N GLY A 13 11.70 5.88 0.90
CA GLY A 13 12.48 4.68 1.15
C GLY A 13 13.33 4.74 2.42
N HIS A 14 14.31 3.86 2.50
CA HIS A 14 15.17 3.67 3.68
C HIS A 14 14.38 3.49 4.97
N THR A 15 13.23 2.81 4.85
CA THR A 15 12.37 2.55 6.00
C THR A 15 12.98 1.48 6.89
N PRO A 16 12.78 1.57 8.22
CA PRO A 16 13.38 0.62 9.14
C PRO A 16 12.71 -0.76 9.06
N LEU A 17 13.52 -1.77 9.32
CA LEU A 17 13.07 -3.14 9.58
C LEU A 17 13.15 -3.39 11.10
N VAL A 18 12.01 -3.65 11.73
CA VAL A 18 11.90 -3.77 13.18
C VAL A 18 11.51 -5.19 13.57
N ARG A 19 12.28 -5.78 14.49
CA ARG A 19 11.95 -7.09 15.05
C ARG A 19 10.76 -6.99 15.99
N LEU A 20 9.76 -7.83 15.79
CA LEU A 20 8.65 -7.97 16.74
C LEU A 20 9.07 -8.94 17.85
N ASN A 21 9.18 -8.43 19.07
CA ASN A 21 9.69 -9.20 20.20
C ASN A 21 8.60 -9.80 21.09
N ARG A 22 7.42 -9.20 21.07
CA ARG A 22 6.29 -9.60 21.91
C ARG A 22 5.20 -10.29 21.12
N ILE A 23 5.09 -9.98 19.86
CA ILE A 23 4.18 -10.63 18.91
C ILE A 23 4.98 -11.68 18.15
N GLY A 24 4.47 -12.91 18.14
CA GLY A 24 5.18 -14.04 17.53
C GLY A 24 6.38 -14.50 18.36
N ASN A 25 7.37 -15.04 17.69
CA ASN A 25 8.51 -15.72 18.32
C ASN A 25 9.87 -15.03 18.08
N GLY A 26 9.86 -13.74 17.76
CA GLY A 26 11.07 -12.97 17.47
C GLY A 26 11.62 -13.16 16.04
N ARG A 27 10.90 -13.88 15.17
CA ARG A 27 11.27 -14.13 13.78
C ARG A 27 10.51 -13.27 12.77
N ILE A 28 9.55 -12.47 13.22
CA ILE A 28 8.80 -11.55 12.37
C ILE A 28 9.52 -10.20 12.38
N LEU A 29 9.88 -9.73 11.18
CA LEU A 29 10.58 -8.49 10.93
C LEU A 29 9.63 -7.55 10.17
N ALA A 30 9.26 -6.44 10.79
CA ALA A 30 8.29 -5.50 10.27
C ALA A 30 8.99 -4.36 9.49
N LYS A 31 8.67 -4.24 8.20
CA LYS A 31 9.11 -3.12 7.35
C LYS A 31 8.14 -1.96 7.53
N VAL A 32 8.55 -0.93 8.28
CA VAL A 32 7.68 0.17 8.72
C VAL A 32 7.59 1.25 7.66
N GLU A 33 6.64 1.11 6.74
CA GLU A 33 6.48 2.01 5.58
C GLU A 33 5.84 3.36 5.92
N SER A 34 5.31 3.53 7.13
CA SER A 34 4.86 4.83 7.62
C SER A 34 6.00 5.85 7.82
N ARG A 35 7.25 5.41 7.73
CA ARG A 35 8.42 6.31 7.78
C ARG A 35 8.72 6.99 6.44
N ASN A 36 7.95 6.74 5.41
CA ASN A 36 8.01 7.50 4.16
C ASN A 36 7.46 8.94 4.34
N PRO A 37 7.78 9.89 3.42
CA PRO A 37 7.48 11.33 3.60
C PRO A 37 6.01 11.70 3.79
N SER A 38 5.07 10.95 3.24
CA SER A 38 3.63 11.14 3.50
C SER A 38 2.99 9.94 4.20
N PHE A 39 3.82 9.19 4.92
CA PHE A 39 3.47 8.21 5.93
C PHE A 39 2.80 6.94 5.43
N SER A 40 3.16 6.50 4.21
CA SER A 40 2.74 5.19 3.69
C SER A 40 3.70 4.62 2.66
N VAL A 41 3.52 3.33 2.38
CA VAL A 41 4.22 2.62 1.28
C VAL A 41 4.00 3.28 -0.08
N LYS A 42 2.88 3.96 -0.28
CA LYS A 42 2.49 4.59 -1.54
C LYS A 42 3.33 5.81 -1.89
N CYS A 43 4.08 6.37 -0.95
CA CYS A 43 5.05 7.42 -1.24
C CYS A 43 6.04 7.00 -2.34
N ARG A 44 6.44 5.74 -2.32
CA ARG A 44 7.39 5.18 -3.31
C ARG A 44 6.81 5.20 -4.71
N ILE A 45 5.59 4.70 -4.90
CA ILE A 45 4.96 4.70 -6.22
C ILE A 45 4.50 6.09 -6.67
N GLY A 46 4.06 6.92 -5.73
CA GLY A 46 3.72 8.31 -6.02
C GLY A 46 4.89 9.07 -6.62
N ALA A 47 6.07 8.91 -6.05
CA ALA A 47 7.30 9.48 -6.58
C ALA A 47 7.66 8.87 -7.94
N ASN A 48 7.75 7.54 -8.02
CA ASN A 48 8.29 6.90 -9.23
C ASN A 48 7.37 7.01 -10.45
N MET A 49 6.06 6.99 -10.28
CA MET A 49 5.14 7.18 -11.41
C MET A 49 5.30 8.59 -12.01
N ILE A 50 5.52 9.61 -11.20
CA ILE A 50 5.75 10.97 -11.66
C ILE A 50 7.16 11.09 -12.27
N TRP A 51 8.19 10.58 -11.61
CA TRP A 51 9.56 10.60 -12.17
C TRP A 51 9.65 9.85 -13.50
N ASP A 52 8.99 8.71 -13.62
CA ASP A 52 8.94 7.95 -14.86
C ASP A 52 8.24 8.72 -15.98
N ALA A 53 7.13 9.39 -15.68
CA ALA A 53 6.42 10.23 -16.63
C ALA A 53 7.27 11.43 -17.10
N GLU A 54 8.04 12.04 -16.20
CA GLU A 54 9.02 13.07 -16.55
C GLU A 54 10.10 12.51 -17.48
N LYS A 55 10.69 11.37 -17.12
CA LYS A 55 11.77 10.72 -17.89
C LYS A 55 11.31 10.31 -19.28
N ARG A 56 10.09 9.82 -19.42
CA ARG A 56 9.51 9.46 -20.73
C ARG A 56 9.09 10.67 -21.57
N GLY A 57 9.11 11.87 -21.00
CA GLY A 57 8.73 13.09 -21.68
C GLY A 57 7.22 13.24 -21.90
N VAL A 58 6.38 12.44 -21.22
CA VAL A 58 4.91 12.55 -21.30
C VAL A 58 4.35 13.56 -20.29
N LEU A 59 5.08 13.85 -19.23
CA LEU A 59 4.76 14.90 -18.27
C LEU A 59 5.57 16.15 -18.62
N LYS A 60 5.01 16.99 -19.48
CA LYS A 60 5.59 18.24 -19.98
C LYS A 60 5.00 19.44 -19.24
N PRO A 61 5.64 20.64 -19.33
CA PRO A 61 4.99 21.86 -18.84
C PRO A 61 3.58 22.02 -19.41
N GLY A 62 2.61 22.30 -18.53
CA GLY A 62 1.20 22.42 -18.89
C GLY A 62 0.39 21.14 -18.85
N VAL A 63 1.03 19.98 -18.73
CA VAL A 63 0.33 18.70 -18.50
C VAL A 63 -0.06 18.58 -17.03
N GLU A 64 -1.29 18.19 -16.78
CA GLU A 64 -1.85 17.98 -15.45
C GLU A 64 -2.06 16.48 -15.18
N LEU A 65 -1.76 16.05 -13.96
CA LEU A 65 -1.92 14.67 -13.52
C LEU A 65 -3.36 14.40 -13.11
N VAL A 66 -3.85 13.20 -13.42
CA VAL A 66 -5.17 12.73 -13.01
C VAL A 66 -5.03 11.30 -12.48
N GLU A 67 -5.68 10.98 -11.36
CA GLU A 67 -5.75 9.60 -10.86
C GLU A 67 -7.06 9.37 -10.09
N PRO A 68 -7.76 8.25 -10.33
CA PRO A 68 -8.87 7.83 -9.49
C PRO A 68 -8.31 7.12 -8.27
N THR A 69 -8.38 7.75 -7.12
CA THR A 69 -7.90 7.16 -5.87
C THR A 69 -8.52 7.84 -4.66
N SER A 70 -8.87 7.05 -3.68
CA SER A 70 -9.43 7.50 -2.42
C SER A 70 -8.51 7.22 -1.22
N GLY A 71 -7.29 6.73 -1.49
CA GLY A 71 -6.41 6.22 -0.45
C GLY A 71 -5.05 6.90 -0.36
N ASN A 72 -4.11 6.14 0.15
CA ASN A 72 -2.74 6.60 0.38
C ASN A 72 -2.00 7.00 -0.90
N THR A 73 -2.36 6.42 -2.04
CA THR A 73 -1.81 6.83 -3.34
C THR A 73 -2.16 8.27 -3.68
N GLY A 74 -3.41 8.69 -3.41
CA GLY A 74 -3.80 10.09 -3.61
C GLY A 74 -2.97 11.06 -2.79
N ILE A 75 -2.73 10.74 -1.53
CA ILE A 75 -1.88 11.55 -0.64
C ILE A 75 -0.43 11.58 -1.15
N ALA A 76 0.08 10.42 -1.57
CA ALA A 76 1.43 10.32 -2.11
C ALA A 76 1.59 11.16 -3.39
N LEU A 77 0.67 11.04 -4.33
CA LEU A 77 0.68 11.84 -5.56
C LEU A 77 0.54 13.34 -5.27
N ALA A 78 -0.28 13.70 -4.29
CA ALA A 78 -0.49 15.10 -3.93
C ALA A 78 0.78 15.75 -3.37
N TYR A 79 1.50 15.09 -2.46
CA TYR A 79 2.74 15.66 -1.93
C TYR A 79 3.85 15.73 -3.00
N VAL A 80 3.95 14.70 -3.84
CA VAL A 80 4.97 14.70 -4.92
C VAL A 80 4.67 15.77 -5.95
N ALA A 81 3.41 15.89 -6.40
CA ALA A 81 3.00 16.94 -7.33
C ALA A 81 3.27 18.33 -6.76
N ALA A 82 2.96 18.56 -5.48
CA ALA A 82 3.25 19.81 -4.80
C ALA A 82 4.76 20.11 -4.76
N ALA A 83 5.57 19.11 -4.39
CA ALA A 83 7.02 19.25 -4.27
C ALA A 83 7.69 19.54 -5.63
N ARG A 84 7.14 19.03 -6.71
CA ARG A 84 7.72 19.14 -8.07
C ARG A 84 6.99 20.13 -8.97
N GLY A 85 5.97 20.83 -8.47
CA GLY A 85 5.30 21.91 -9.19
C GLY A 85 4.28 21.46 -10.24
N TYR A 86 3.64 20.29 -10.07
CA TYR A 86 2.61 19.80 -10.97
C TYR A 86 1.20 20.02 -10.41
N LYS A 87 0.24 20.24 -11.31
CA LYS A 87 -1.17 20.20 -10.96
C LYS A 87 -1.68 18.77 -10.94
N LEU A 88 -2.50 18.45 -9.96
CA LEU A 88 -3.07 17.11 -9.76
C LEU A 88 -4.57 17.22 -9.53
N THR A 89 -5.32 16.42 -10.26
CA THR A 89 -6.75 16.17 -10.03
C THR A 89 -6.94 14.73 -9.57
N LEU A 90 -7.62 14.55 -8.46
CA LEU A 90 -8.00 13.24 -7.92
C LEU A 90 -9.52 13.08 -8.01
N THR A 91 -9.96 11.97 -8.56
CA THR A 91 -11.37 11.60 -8.56
C THR A 91 -11.64 10.55 -7.49
N MET A 92 -12.71 10.73 -6.73
CA MET A 92 -13.05 9.83 -5.63
C MET A 92 -14.54 9.92 -5.29
N PRO A 93 -15.12 8.84 -4.72
CA PRO A 93 -16.50 8.89 -4.25
C PRO A 93 -16.70 9.93 -3.14
N GLU A 94 -17.84 10.57 -3.14
CA GLU A 94 -18.22 11.55 -2.09
C GLU A 94 -18.30 10.96 -0.67
N THR A 95 -18.34 9.63 -0.57
CA THR A 95 -18.29 8.89 0.70
C THR A 95 -16.92 8.92 1.38
N MET A 96 -15.90 9.42 0.69
CA MET A 96 -14.55 9.56 1.26
C MET A 96 -14.57 10.51 2.46
N SER A 97 -13.84 10.15 3.53
CA SER A 97 -13.82 10.92 4.78
C SER A 97 -13.40 12.38 4.57
N ILE A 98 -13.99 13.27 5.36
CA ILE A 98 -13.67 14.69 5.29
C ILE A 98 -12.20 14.96 5.66
N GLU A 99 -11.63 14.18 6.57
CA GLU A 99 -10.23 14.30 6.99
C GLU A 99 -9.28 14.08 5.80
N ARG A 100 -9.53 13.03 5.00
CA ARG A 100 -8.74 12.76 3.79
C ARG A 100 -8.89 13.88 2.77
N ARG A 101 -10.11 14.37 2.56
CA ARG A 101 -10.36 15.48 1.63
C ARG A 101 -9.64 16.77 2.07
N LYS A 102 -9.65 17.06 3.37
CA LYS A 102 -8.91 18.20 3.93
C LYS A 102 -7.40 18.06 3.70
N LEU A 103 -6.85 16.88 3.94
CA LEU A 103 -5.43 16.61 3.74
C LEU A 103 -5.01 16.79 2.28
N LEU A 104 -5.79 16.24 1.36
CA LEU A 104 -5.52 16.36 -0.08
C LEU A 104 -5.63 17.82 -0.56
N LYS A 105 -6.60 18.57 -0.09
CA LYS A 105 -6.72 20.01 -0.39
C LYS A 105 -5.58 20.83 0.19
N ALA A 106 -5.13 20.50 1.40
CA ALA A 106 -3.98 21.15 2.03
C ALA A 106 -2.69 20.94 1.21
N LEU A 107 -2.57 19.80 0.54
CA LEU A 107 -1.48 19.50 -0.40
C LEU A 107 -1.67 20.11 -1.80
N GLY A 108 -2.74 20.87 -2.02
CA GLY A 108 -2.98 21.57 -3.29
C GLY A 108 -3.67 20.75 -4.38
N ALA A 109 -4.14 19.53 -4.07
CA ALA A 109 -4.84 18.72 -5.05
C ALA A 109 -6.24 19.26 -5.37
N ASN A 110 -6.64 19.15 -6.62
CA ASN A 110 -8.00 19.39 -7.06
C ASN A 110 -8.81 18.09 -6.89
N LEU A 111 -9.94 18.19 -6.18
CA LEU A 111 -10.80 17.02 -5.91
C LEU A 111 -12.06 17.09 -6.75
N VAL A 112 -12.35 15.99 -7.45
CA VAL A 112 -13.60 15.78 -8.17
C VAL A 112 -14.33 14.62 -7.50
N LEU A 113 -15.43 14.95 -6.80
CA LEU A 113 -16.23 13.95 -6.10
C LEU A 113 -17.25 13.33 -7.05
N THR A 114 -17.40 12.02 -6.95
CA THR A 114 -18.37 11.25 -7.73
C THR A 114 -19.45 10.66 -6.83
N GLU A 115 -20.55 10.23 -7.42
CA GLU A 115 -21.66 9.63 -6.68
C GLU A 115 -21.19 8.43 -5.85
N GLY A 116 -21.51 8.45 -4.55
CA GLY A 116 -21.14 7.39 -3.61
C GLY A 116 -21.64 6.01 -4.03
N ALA A 117 -22.85 5.93 -4.58
CA ALA A 117 -23.45 4.67 -5.05
C ALA A 117 -22.65 3.97 -6.17
N LYS A 118 -21.88 4.73 -6.95
CA LYS A 118 -21.04 4.19 -8.05
C LYS A 118 -19.67 3.72 -7.56
N GLY A 119 -19.29 4.02 -6.32
CA GLY A 119 -18.02 3.62 -5.73
C GLY A 119 -16.82 4.00 -6.59
N MET A 120 -15.78 3.17 -6.55
CA MET A 120 -14.56 3.40 -7.33
C MET A 120 -14.76 3.33 -8.85
N LYS A 121 -15.74 2.57 -9.34
CA LYS A 121 -16.07 2.54 -10.78
C LYS A 121 -16.45 3.93 -11.28
N GLY A 122 -17.25 4.67 -10.52
CA GLY A 122 -17.63 6.03 -10.84
C GLY A 122 -16.43 6.99 -10.86
N ALA A 123 -15.51 6.84 -9.91
CA ALA A 123 -14.29 7.63 -9.87
C ALA A 123 -13.35 7.33 -11.06
N ILE A 124 -13.20 6.08 -11.42
CA ILE A 124 -12.41 5.65 -12.58
C ILE A 124 -13.00 6.23 -13.87
N GLN A 125 -14.31 6.08 -14.07
CA GLN A 125 -15.02 6.62 -15.23
C GLN A 125 -14.82 8.14 -15.33
N LYS A 126 -14.92 8.85 -14.22
CA LYS A 126 -14.74 10.30 -14.19
C LYS A 126 -13.31 10.72 -14.55
N ALA A 127 -12.31 10.00 -14.06
CA ALA A 127 -10.91 10.23 -14.42
C ALA A 127 -10.68 10.03 -15.93
N GLU A 128 -11.23 8.97 -16.50
CA GLU A 128 -11.17 8.68 -17.95
C GLU A 128 -11.86 9.78 -18.77
N GLU A 129 -13.02 10.26 -18.33
CA GLU A 129 -13.73 11.38 -18.98
C GLU A 129 -12.89 12.66 -18.98
N ILE A 130 -12.23 12.98 -17.86
CA ILE A 130 -11.36 14.16 -17.75
C ILE A 130 -10.21 14.07 -18.76
N VAL A 131 -9.54 12.92 -18.82
CA VAL A 131 -8.44 12.71 -19.78
C VAL A 131 -8.92 12.75 -21.20
N ALA A 132 -10.07 12.13 -21.50
CA ALA A 132 -10.66 12.15 -22.86
C ALA A 132 -11.07 13.55 -23.32
N SER A 133 -11.41 14.46 -22.39
CA SER A 133 -11.80 15.84 -22.72
C SER A 133 -10.64 16.66 -23.32
N ASN A 134 -9.41 16.34 -22.95
CA ASN A 134 -8.19 16.93 -23.51
C ASN A 134 -6.97 16.02 -23.26
N PRO A 135 -6.76 14.99 -24.13
CA PRO A 135 -5.68 14.02 -23.94
C PRO A 135 -4.26 14.61 -23.96
N GLU A 136 -4.08 15.78 -24.54
CA GLU A 136 -2.78 16.46 -24.57
C GLU A 136 -2.49 17.19 -23.26
N LYS A 137 -3.54 17.57 -22.52
CA LYS A 137 -3.43 18.31 -21.27
C LYS A 137 -3.36 17.42 -20.04
N PHE A 138 -4.04 16.28 -20.05
CA PHE A 138 -4.19 15.42 -18.89
C PHE A 138 -3.48 14.07 -19.06
N LEU A 139 -2.79 13.64 -18.00
CA LEU A 139 -2.09 12.36 -17.93
C LEU A 139 -2.65 11.51 -16.79
N LEU A 140 -3.19 10.33 -17.13
CA LEU A 140 -3.62 9.32 -16.18
C LEU A 140 -2.44 8.43 -15.80
N LEU A 141 -2.15 8.30 -14.51
CA LEU A 141 -0.98 7.54 -14.02
C LEU A 141 -1.21 6.03 -13.93
N GLN A 142 -2.43 5.59 -13.61
CA GLN A 142 -2.84 4.17 -13.60
C GLN A 142 -2.04 3.27 -12.65
N GLN A 143 -2.18 3.50 -11.35
CA GLN A 143 -1.42 2.77 -10.31
C GLN A 143 -1.51 1.24 -10.39
N PHE A 144 -2.64 0.70 -10.85
CA PHE A 144 -2.86 -0.75 -10.91
C PHE A 144 -2.15 -1.45 -12.09
N SER A 145 -1.75 -0.73 -13.11
CA SER A 145 -1.15 -1.27 -14.33
C SER A 145 0.16 -0.61 -14.74
N ASN A 146 0.50 0.55 -14.17
CA ASN A 146 1.72 1.27 -14.50
C ASN A 146 2.96 0.50 -13.99
N PRO A 147 3.88 0.09 -14.87
CA PRO A 147 5.06 -0.69 -14.48
C PRO A 147 6.05 0.08 -13.59
N ALA A 148 5.95 1.42 -13.52
CA ALA A 148 6.75 2.23 -12.60
C ALA A 148 6.41 1.92 -11.12
N ASN A 149 5.24 1.34 -10.84
CA ASN A 149 4.86 0.90 -9.51
C ASN A 149 5.73 -0.29 -9.04
N PRO A 150 5.67 -1.49 -9.60
CA PRO A 150 6.55 -2.57 -9.15
C PRO A 150 8.03 -2.24 -9.33
N GLU A 151 8.39 -1.44 -10.31
CA GLU A 151 9.78 -1.03 -10.56
C GLU A 151 10.43 -0.37 -9.34
N ILE A 152 9.76 0.57 -8.68
CA ILE A 152 10.35 1.25 -7.51
C ILE A 152 10.54 0.29 -6.33
N HIS A 153 9.70 -0.72 -6.19
CA HIS A 153 9.87 -1.76 -5.17
C HIS A 153 11.02 -2.71 -5.48
N GLU A 154 11.22 -3.01 -6.75
CA GLU A 154 12.37 -3.78 -7.21
C GLU A 154 13.70 -3.02 -7.02
N LYS A 155 13.67 -1.70 -7.19
CA LYS A 155 14.84 -0.83 -7.05
C LYS A 155 15.14 -0.39 -5.61
N THR A 156 14.14 -0.34 -4.73
CA THR A 156 14.30 0.24 -3.38
C THR A 156 13.84 -0.68 -2.27
N THR A 157 12.58 -1.02 -2.19
CA THR A 157 12.04 -1.86 -1.11
C THR A 157 12.72 -3.22 -1.03
N GLY A 158 12.88 -3.89 -2.16
CA GLY A 158 13.55 -5.18 -2.25
C GLY A 158 15.00 -5.13 -1.80
N PRO A 159 15.86 -4.25 -2.36
CA PRO A 159 17.23 -4.05 -1.90
C PRO A 159 17.33 -3.72 -0.41
N GLU A 160 16.49 -2.84 0.12
CA GLU A 160 16.49 -2.51 1.55
C GLU A 160 16.24 -3.74 2.42
N ILE A 161 15.25 -4.56 2.08
CA ILE A 161 14.96 -5.81 2.81
C ILE A 161 16.16 -6.77 2.75
N TRP A 162 16.74 -6.93 1.56
CA TRP A 162 17.88 -7.81 1.36
C TRP A 162 19.09 -7.40 2.19
N GLU A 163 19.43 -6.12 2.14
CA GLU A 163 20.57 -5.56 2.87
C GLU A 163 20.37 -5.60 4.38
N ASP A 164 19.19 -5.19 4.86
CA ASP A 164 18.89 -5.15 6.29
C ASP A 164 18.79 -6.53 6.94
N THR A 165 18.51 -7.57 6.16
CA THR A 165 18.51 -8.96 6.63
C THR A 165 19.80 -9.71 6.36
N ASP A 166 20.77 -9.08 5.71
CA ASP A 166 21.97 -9.73 5.19
C ASP A 166 21.63 -10.96 4.32
N GLY A 167 20.59 -10.83 3.51
CA GLY A 167 20.06 -11.88 2.65
C GLY A 167 19.29 -13.00 3.38
N GLN A 168 19.11 -12.88 4.69
CA GLN A 168 18.48 -13.93 5.50
C GLN A 168 16.97 -13.71 5.66
N VAL A 169 16.28 -13.66 4.56
CA VAL A 169 14.83 -13.59 4.46
C VAL A 169 14.31 -14.87 3.84
N ASP A 170 13.48 -15.61 4.58
CA ASP A 170 12.91 -16.89 4.12
C ASP A 170 11.50 -16.72 3.57
N VAL A 171 10.73 -15.79 4.14
CA VAL A 171 9.34 -15.51 3.79
C VAL A 171 9.15 -14.00 3.67
N PHE A 172 8.47 -13.60 2.61
CA PHE A 172 8.03 -12.22 2.41
C PHE A 172 6.51 -12.16 2.36
N ILE A 173 5.90 -11.35 3.22
CA ILE A 173 4.45 -11.20 3.33
C ILE A 173 4.06 -9.76 3.01
N SER A 174 3.11 -9.59 2.10
CA SER A 174 2.54 -8.30 1.75
C SER A 174 1.05 -8.41 1.46
N GLY A 175 0.27 -7.48 2.00
CA GLY A 175 -1.10 -7.26 1.54
C GLY A 175 -1.08 -6.79 0.09
N VAL A 176 -2.09 -7.18 -0.67
CA VAL A 176 -2.19 -6.86 -2.08
C VAL A 176 -3.28 -5.82 -2.33
N GLY A 177 -2.85 -4.58 -2.58
CA GLY A 177 -3.70 -3.52 -3.15
C GLY A 177 -3.50 -3.47 -4.67
N THR A 178 -2.41 -2.86 -5.13
CA THR A 178 -2.03 -2.83 -6.55
C THR A 178 -1.17 -4.03 -6.96
N GLY A 179 -0.61 -4.75 -6.01
CA GLY A 179 0.32 -5.85 -6.25
C GLY A 179 1.77 -5.43 -6.49
N GLY A 180 2.05 -4.14 -6.58
CA GLY A 180 3.38 -3.63 -6.91
C GLY A 180 4.46 -3.96 -5.88
N THR A 181 4.15 -3.85 -4.60
CA THR A 181 5.09 -4.16 -3.52
C THR A 181 5.49 -5.63 -3.54
N LEU A 182 4.52 -6.52 -3.56
CA LEU A 182 4.75 -7.96 -3.61
C LEU A 182 5.56 -8.35 -4.84
N THR A 183 5.15 -7.86 -5.99
CA THR A 183 5.78 -8.16 -7.28
C THR A 183 7.21 -7.64 -7.34
N GLY A 184 7.44 -6.37 -7.01
CA GLY A 184 8.77 -5.76 -7.11
C GLY A 184 9.78 -6.37 -6.13
N VAL A 185 9.40 -6.56 -4.88
CA VAL A 185 10.26 -7.18 -3.86
C VAL A 185 10.59 -8.63 -4.24
N SER A 186 9.59 -9.39 -4.65
CA SER A 186 9.78 -10.79 -5.02
C SER A 186 10.66 -10.96 -6.25
N ARG A 187 10.50 -10.09 -7.26
CA ARG A 187 11.40 -10.07 -8.43
C ARG A 187 12.84 -9.82 -8.03
N TYR A 188 13.07 -8.84 -7.18
CA TYR A 188 14.42 -8.53 -6.74
C TYR A 188 15.07 -9.71 -5.99
N ILE A 189 14.39 -10.25 -5.01
CA ILE A 189 14.96 -11.31 -4.17
C ILE A 189 15.08 -12.63 -4.94
N LYS A 190 14.05 -13.06 -5.65
CA LYS A 190 14.05 -14.32 -6.39
C LYS A 190 14.92 -14.28 -7.65
N ASN A 191 14.85 -13.20 -8.43
CA ASN A 191 15.47 -13.12 -9.74
C ASN A 191 16.83 -12.41 -9.69
N THR A 192 16.89 -11.19 -9.12
CA THR A 192 18.14 -10.42 -9.09
C THR A 192 19.14 -11.03 -8.11
N LYS A 193 18.71 -11.41 -6.93
CA LYS A 193 19.57 -12.08 -5.93
C LYS A 193 19.62 -13.60 -6.06
N GLY A 194 18.76 -14.17 -6.87
CA GLY A 194 18.77 -15.61 -7.17
C GLY A 194 18.24 -16.49 -6.04
N LYS A 195 17.62 -15.92 -5.00
CA LYS A 195 17.02 -16.69 -3.90
C LYS A 195 15.64 -17.22 -4.30
N LYS A 196 15.64 -18.27 -5.11
CA LYS A 196 14.43 -18.88 -5.68
C LYS A 196 13.54 -19.57 -4.65
N ASP A 197 14.06 -19.91 -3.50
CA ASP A 197 13.36 -20.57 -2.40
C ASP A 197 12.65 -19.59 -1.45
N LEU A 198 12.71 -18.29 -1.72
CA LEU A 198 11.88 -17.31 -1.01
C LEU A 198 10.41 -17.69 -1.14
N ILE A 199 9.69 -17.77 -0.03
CA ILE A 199 8.24 -17.96 -0.02
C ILE A 199 7.56 -16.59 -0.01
N THR A 200 6.85 -16.28 -1.06
CA THR A 200 6.08 -15.04 -1.21
C THR A 200 4.63 -15.28 -0.85
N VAL A 201 4.13 -14.56 0.15
CA VAL A 201 2.77 -14.68 0.67
C VAL A 201 1.97 -13.42 0.37
N ALA A 202 0.88 -13.57 -0.38
CA ALA A 202 -0.11 -12.54 -0.61
C ALA A 202 -1.16 -12.57 0.49
N VAL A 203 -1.52 -11.42 1.02
CA VAL A 203 -2.60 -11.27 2.00
C VAL A 203 -3.79 -10.60 1.36
N GLU A 204 -4.96 -11.19 1.51
CA GLU A 204 -6.22 -10.65 1.02
C GLU A 204 -7.32 -10.75 2.07
N PRO A 205 -8.39 -9.91 1.96
CA PRO A 205 -9.54 -10.05 2.84
C PRO A 205 -10.30 -11.36 2.55
N THR A 206 -10.75 -12.05 3.59
CA THR A 206 -11.62 -13.23 3.40
C THR A 206 -12.94 -12.88 2.71
N ASP A 207 -13.41 -11.64 2.87
CA ASP A 207 -14.64 -11.13 2.25
C ASP A 207 -14.48 -10.80 0.76
N SER A 208 -13.25 -10.76 0.25
CA SER A 208 -12.95 -10.49 -1.17
C SER A 208 -11.74 -11.33 -1.63
N PRO A 209 -11.87 -12.67 -1.68
CA PRO A 209 -10.74 -13.59 -1.84
C PRO A 209 -10.40 -13.83 -3.31
N VAL A 210 -10.29 -12.78 -4.11
CA VAL A 210 -10.13 -12.87 -5.57
C VAL A 210 -8.81 -13.49 -6.02
N ILE A 211 -7.73 -13.35 -5.22
CA ILE A 211 -6.43 -13.94 -5.55
C ILE A 211 -6.48 -15.45 -5.39
N SER A 212 -7.02 -15.94 -4.27
CA SER A 212 -7.23 -17.38 -4.05
C SER A 212 -8.10 -17.99 -5.14
N GLN A 213 -9.19 -17.31 -5.49
CA GLN A 213 -10.11 -17.76 -6.53
C GLN A 213 -9.42 -17.81 -7.91
N ALA A 214 -8.64 -16.77 -8.26
CA ALA A 214 -7.90 -16.75 -9.53
C ALA A 214 -6.88 -17.90 -9.62
N LEU A 215 -6.15 -18.16 -8.55
CA LEU A 215 -5.17 -19.25 -8.51
C LEU A 215 -5.81 -20.64 -8.56
N ALA A 216 -7.03 -20.77 -8.06
CA ALA A 216 -7.82 -22.01 -8.14
C ALA A 216 -8.57 -22.17 -9.47
N GLY A 217 -8.53 -21.18 -10.38
CA GLY A 217 -9.28 -21.18 -11.63
C GLY A 217 -10.79 -21.00 -11.44
N GLU A 218 -11.19 -20.40 -10.32
CA GLU A 218 -12.59 -20.14 -9.97
C GLU A 218 -13.05 -18.78 -10.50
N GLU A 219 -14.38 -18.60 -10.57
CA GLU A 219 -14.99 -17.30 -10.84
C GLU A 219 -14.67 -16.31 -9.69
N LEU A 220 -14.27 -15.09 -10.06
CA LEU A 220 -13.96 -14.07 -9.06
C LEU A 220 -15.25 -13.51 -8.44
N LYS A 221 -15.31 -13.56 -7.12
CA LYS A 221 -16.43 -13.05 -6.31
C LYS A 221 -15.93 -12.03 -5.31
N PRO A 222 -15.71 -10.77 -5.74
CA PRO A 222 -15.31 -9.70 -4.83
C PRO A 222 -16.43 -9.34 -3.86
N GLY A 223 -16.07 -8.80 -2.72
CA GLY A 223 -17.00 -8.32 -1.72
C GLY A 223 -16.47 -7.12 -0.95
N PRO A 224 -17.36 -6.37 -0.25
CA PRO A 224 -16.95 -5.27 0.60
C PRO A 224 -16.22 -5.78 1.85
N HIS A 225 -15.23 -5.00 2.29
CA HIS A 225 -14.44 -5.30 3.49
C HIS A 225 -13.92 -4.00 4.13
N LYS A 226 -13.35 -4.11 5.33
CA LYS A 226 -12.85 -2.96 6.11
C LYS A 226 -11.33 -2.83 6.13
N ILE A 227 -10.59 -3.68 5.39
CA ILE A 227 -9.12 -3.64 5.37
C ILE A 227 -8.65 -2.67 4.28
N GLN A 228 -8.73 -1.38 4.58
CA GLN A 228 -8.39 -0.32 3.63
C GLN A 228 -6.97 -0.48 3.09
N GLY A 229 -6.82 -0.29 1.78
CA GLY A 229 -5.52 -0.33 1.07
C GLY A 229 -5.20 -1.66 0.40
N ILE A 230 -5.93 -2.73 0.70
CA ILE A 230 -5.82 -4.03 0.04
C ILE A 230 -7.18 -4.50 -0.47
N GLY A 231 -7.20 -5.61 -1.19
CA GLY A 231 -8.46 -6.21 -1.62
C GLY A 231 -9.23 -5.36 -2.61
N ALA A 232 -8.64 -5.02 -3.75
CA ALA A 232 -9.25 -4.16 -4.77
C ALA A 232 -10.46 -4.80 -5.48
N GLY A 233 -10.68 -6.10 -5.31
CA GLY A 233 -11.81 -6.81 -5.90
C GLY A 233 -11.58 -7.30 -7.33
N PHE A 234 -10.38 -7.19 -7.83
CA PHE A 234 -9.93 -7.70 -9.14
C PHE A 234 -8.45 -8.05 -9.06
N ILE A 235 -7.94 -8.75 -10.08
CA ILE A 235 -6.50 -9.03 -10.17
C ILE A 235 -5.79 -7.87 -10.85
N PRO A 236 -4.97 -7.10 -10.12
CA PRO A 236 -4.27 -5.95 -10.71
C PRO A 236 -3.24 -6.38 -11.76
N GLY A 237 -3.08 -5.55 -12.80
CA GLY A 237 -2.04 -5.78 -13.80
C GLY A 237 -0.62 -5.81 -13.23
N ASN A 238 -0.38 -5.10 -12.13
CA ASN A 238 0.90 -5.07 -11.42
C ASN A 238 1.13 -6.25 -10.47
N LEU A 239 0.16 -7.16 -10.31
CA LEU A 239 0.35 -8.40 -9.55
C LEU A 239 0.78 -9.52 -10.50
N ASP A 240 2.01 -9.97 -10.35
CA ASP A 240 2.51 -11.17 -11.05
C ASP A 240 2.16 -12.41 -10.22
N LEU A 241 1.08 -13.08 -10.60
CA LEU A 241 0.59 -14.27 -9.91
C LEU A 241 1.60 -15.42 -9.88
N LYS A 242 2.54 -15.46 -10.83
CA LYS A 242 3.60 -16.49 -10.86
C LYS A 242 4.58 -16.36 -9.70
N LEU A 243 4.66 -15.20 -9.07
CA LEU A 243 5.52 -14.96 -7.92
C LEU A 243 4.86 -15.34 -6.60
N VAL A 244 3.55 -15.56 -6.59
CA VAL A 244 2.78 -15.85 -5.37
C VAL A 244 2.88 -17.34 -5.05
N ASP A 245 3.49 -17.67 -3.91
CA ASP A 245 3.60 -19.05 -3.44
C ASP A 245 2.44 -19.45 -2.55
N LYS A 246 1.93 -18.54 -1.74
CA LYS A 246 0.80 -18.75 -0.83
C LYS A 246 -0.10 -17.52 -0.80
N VAL A 247 -1.38 -17.76 -0.50
CA VAL A 247 -2.35 -16.71 -0.21
C VAL A 247 -2.95 -16.97 1.17
N ILE A 248 -2.99 -15.95 2.02
CA ILE A 248 -3.61 -16.04 3.34
C ILE A 248 -4.74 -15.02 3.42
N GLY A 249 -5.95 -15.51 3.65
CA GLY A 249 -7.13 -14.70 3.90
C GLY A 249 -7.18 -14.22 5.35
N ILE A 250 -7.50 -12.94 5.55
CA ILE A 250 -7.62 -12.33 6.87
C ILE A 250 -8.98 -11.67 6.98
N THR A 251 -9.65 -11.87 8.12
CA THR A 251 -10.92 -11.21 8.42
C THR A 251 -10.70 -9.76 8.86
N ASN A 252 -11.76 -8.94 8.78
CA ASN A 252 -11.71 -7.57 9.30
C ASN A 252 -11.30 -7.53 10.78
N ASP A 253 -11.87 -8.42 11.60
CA ASP A 253 -11.60 -8.46 13.04
C ASP A 253 -10.16 -8.89 13.35
N GLU A 254 -9.62 -9.86 12.63
CA GLU A 254 -8.21 -10.26 12.75
C GLU A 254 -7.26 -9.12 12.42
N ALA A 255 -7.54 -8.37 11.35
CA ALA A 255 -6.74 -7.23 10.95
C ALA A 255 -6.75 -6.12 12.00
N ILE A 256 -7.93 -5.76 12.49
CA ILE A 256 -8.10 -4.71 13.51
C ILE A 256 -7.47 -5.11 14.84
N SER A 257 -7.73 -6.32 15.33
CA SER A 257 -7.18 -6.77 16.60
C SER A 257 -5.65 -6.87 16.56
N THR A 258 -5.08 -7.33 15.46
CA THR A 258 -3.61 -7.42 15.32
C THR A 258 -2.98 -6.04 15.18
N ALA A 259 -3.61 -5.09 14.48
CA ALA A 259 -3.15 -3.71 14.41
C ALA A 259 -3.11 -3.06 15.80
N ARG A 260 -4.13 -3.30 16.63
CA ARG A 260 -4.15 -2.84 18.03
C ARG A 260 -3.02 -3.47 18.86
N ARG A 261 -2.77 -4.76 18.70
CA ARG A 261 -1.66 -5.45 19.36
C ARG A 261 -0.30 -4.86 18.97
N LEU A 262 -0.11 -4.50 17.69
CA LEU A 262 1.11 -3.84 17.24
C LEU A 262 1.35 -2.51 17.97
N MET A 263 0.29 -1.75 18.23
CA MET A 263 0.37 -0.51 19.00
C MET A 263 0.65 -0.77 20.49
N GLU A 264 -0.10 -1.67 21.11
CA GLU A 264 -0.03 -1.94 22.55
C GLU A 264 1.22 -2.71 22.95
N GLU A 265 1.61 -3.71 22.17
CA GLU A 265 2.67 -4.66 22.55
C GLU A 265 4.04 -4.31 21.94
N GLU A 266 4.08 -3.66 20.78
CA GLU A 266 5.32 -3.33 20.06
C GLU A 266 5.58 -1.83 19.93
N GLY A 267 4.63 -0.99 20.33
CA GLY A 267 4.75 0.46 20.20
C GLY A 267 4.81 0.96 18.76
N ILE A 268 4.24 0.22 17.83
CA ILE A 268 4.21 0.58 16.40
C ILE A 268 2.81 1.05 16.04
N LEU A 269 2.69 2.31 15.63
CA LEU A 269 1.43 2.88 15.14
C LEU A 269 1.09 2.27 13.79
N ALA A 270 0.27 1.23 13.79
CA ALA A 270 -0.04 0.41 12.63
C ALA A 270 -1.43 0.67 12.09
N GLY A 271 -1.55 0.78 10.77
CA GLY A 271 -2.83 0.79 10.07
C GLY A 271 -3.49 -0.59 10.01
N ILE A 272 -4.73 -0.64 9.52
CA ILE A 272 -5.51 -1.88 9.49
C ILE A 272 -4.85 -2.95 8.62
N SER A 273 -4.37 -2.58 7.44
CA SER A 273 -3.69 -3.53 6.54
C SER A 273 -2.34 -4.00 7.09
N SER A 274 -1.69 -3.22 7.95
CA SER A 274 -0.50 -3.65 8.70
C SER A 274 -0.86 -4.78 9.66
N GLY A 275 -1.97 -4.64 10.35
CA GLY A 275 -2.53 -5.70 11.21
C GLY A 275 -2.85 -6.96 10.42
N ALA A 276 -3.45 -6.83 9.24
CA ALA A 276 -3.75 -7.96 8.37
C ALA A 276 -2.48 -8.74 7.98
N ALA A 277 -1.43 -8.04 7.58
CA ALA A 277 -0.17 -8.66 7.17
C ALA A 277 0.51 -9.39 8.33
N VAL A 278 0.54 -8.80 9.53
CA VAL A 278 1.10 -9.46 10.73
C VAL A 278 0.24 -10.64 11.18
N ALA A 279 -1.09 -10.53 11.10
CA ALA A 279 -2.00 -11.66 11.38
C ALA A 279 -1.70 -12.85 10.46
N ALA A 280 -1.41 -12.60 9.20
CA ALA A 280 -0.99 -13.64 8.25
C ALA A 280 0.33 -14.29 8.67
N ALA A 281 1.31 -13.49 9.11
CA ALA A 281 2.58 -14.01 9.62
C ALA A 281 2.39 -14.90 10.84
N LEU A 282 1.51 -14.51 11.76
CA LEU A 282 1.19 -15.32 12.95
C LEU A 282 0.54 -16.65 12.59
N LYS A 283 -0.39 -16.64 11.62
CA LYS A 283 -0.99 -17.88 11.10
C LYS A 283 0.06 -18.80 10.47
N LEU A 284 0.96 -18.23 9.69
CA LEU A 284 2.02 -19.00 9.04
C LEU A 284 2.97 -19.65 10.04
N GLN A 285 3.29 -18.94 11.14
CA GLN A 285 4.16 -19.48 12.20
C GLN A 285 3.58 -20.67 12.97
N GLN A 286 2.28 -20.91 12.89
CA GLN A 286 1.65 -22.09 13.49
C GLN A 286 1.99 -23.38 12.74
N ASP A 287 2.42 -23.28 11.50
CA ASP A 287 2.95 -24.39 10.73
C ASP A 287 4.42 -24.60 11.09
N GLU A 288 4.77 -25.82 11.53
CA GLU A 288 6.13 -26.19 11.94
C GLU A 288 7.18 -25.89 10.86
N ALA A 289 6.81 -25.96 9.58
CA ALA A 289 7.68 -25.64 8.46
C ALA A 289 8.16 -24.19 8.47
N PHE A 290 7.42 -23.29 9.11
CA PHE A 290 7.69 -21.83 9.11
C PHE A 290 8.08 -21.27 10.48
N THR A 291 7.95 -22.05 11.56
CA THR A 291 8.19 -21.59 12.95
C THR A 291 9.57 -20.96 13.13
N ASN A 292 10.60 -21.50 12.49
CA ASN A 292 11.98 -21.02 12.60
C ASN A 292 12.43 -20.17 11.40
N LYS A 293 11.53 -19.75 10.53
CA LYS A 293 11.83 -18.94 9.36
C LYS A 293 11.84 -17.46 9.69
N ASN A 294 12.73 -16.71 9.05
CA ASN A 294 12.73 -15.26 9.10
C ASN A 294 11.66 -14.72 8.16
N ILE A 295 10.66 -14.06 8.72
CA ILE A 295 9.49 -13.55 8.00
C ILE A 295 9.56 -12.04 7.96
N VAL A 296 9.67 -11.47 6.77
CA VAL A 296 9.56 -10.02 6.56
C VAL A 296 8.13 -9.68 6.17
N VAL A 297 7.55 -8.71 6.86
CA VAL A 297 6.16 -8.26 6.68
C VAL A 297 6.13 -6.77 6.39
N ILE A 298 5.39 -6.35 5.36
CA ILE A 298 5.16 -4.95 5.07
C ILE A 298 4.08 -4.39 6.00
N LEU A 299 4.38 -3.30 6.70
CA LEU A 299 3.43 -2.45 7.42
C LEU A 299 3.17 -1.19 6.60
N PRO A 300 2.05 -1.13 5.82
CA PRO A 300 1.91 -0.12 4.78
C PRO A 300 1.71 1.31 5.27
N SER A 301 1.07 1.51 6.42
CA SER A 301 0.69 2.85 6.88
C SER A 301 0.56 2.97 8.40
N SER A 302 0.43 4.21 8.88
CA SER A 302 0.26 4.52 10.31
C SER A 302 -1.19 4.43 10.77
N GLY A 303 -1.38 4.03 12.02
CA GLY A 303 -2.68 4.01 12.69
C GLY A 303 -3.36 5.39 12.77
N GLU A 304 -2.61 6.47 12.88
CA GLU A 304 -3.16 7.83 12.97
C GLU A 304 -4.08 8.20 11.79
N ARG A 305 -3.88 7.60 10.64
CA ARG A 305 -4.73 7.82 9.45
C ARG A 305 -6.11 7.19 9.58
N TYR A 306 -6.35 6.38 10.59
CA TYR A 306 -7.55 5.58 10.78
C TYR A 306 -8.29 5.89 12.09
N LEU A 307 -8.02 7.06 12.70
CA LEU A 307 -8.59 7.45 13.99
C LEU A 307 -10.13 7.46 14.03
N SER A 308 -10.78 7.77 12.91
CA SER A 308 -12.24 7.78 12.78
C SER A 308 -12.84 6.45 12.27
N THR A 309 -12.04 5.38 12.23
CA THR A 309 -12.46 4.05 11.76
C THR A 309 -12.67 3.07 12.90
N ALA A 310 -13.12 1.85 12.56
CA ALA A 310 -13.28 0.76 13.51
C ALA A 310 -11.98 0.39 14.26
N LEU A 311 -10.81 0.77 13.75
CA LEU A 311 -9.52 0.53 14.42
C LEU A 311 -9.47 1.15 15.83
N PHE A 312 -10.09 2.32 16.01
CA PHE A 312 -10.11 3.06 17.27
C PHE A 312 -11.50 3.12 17.92
N ALA A 313 -12.48 2.39 17.38
CA ALA A 313 -13.80 2.30 18.00
C ALA A 313 -13.70 1.61 19.37
N ASP A 314 -14.58 2.00 20.28
CA ASP A 314 -14.73 1.43 21.63
C ASP A 314 -13.48 1.53 22.55
N LEU A 315 -12.51 2.39 22.22
CA LEU A 315 -11.38 2.68 23.09
C LEU A 315 -11.77 3.50 24.31
N PHE A 316 -12.81 4.30 24.20
CA PHE A 316 -13.36 5.09 25.29
C PHE A 316 -14.82 4.72 25.56
N THR A 317 -15.18 4.70 26.84
CA THR A 317 -16.57 4.61 27.27
C THR A 317 -17.27 5.95 27.06
N GLU A 318 -18.60 5.96 27.00
CA GLU A 318 -19.38 7.22 26.90
C GLU A 318 -19.05 8.21 28.03
N LYS A 319 -18.76 7.70 29.22
CA LYS A 319 -18.39 8.51 30.38
C LYS A 319 -17.03 9.20 30.20
N GLU A 320 -16.05 8.51 29.62
CA GLU A 320 -14.72 9.07 29.34
C GLU A 320 -14.75 10.11 28.21
N LEU A 321 -15.67 9.98 27.25
CA LEU A 321 -15.86 10.96 26.19
C LEU A 321 -16.52 12.27 26.65
N GLN A 322 -17.09 12.30 27.86
CA GLN A 322 -17.73 13.49 28.44
C GLN A 322 -16.78 14.30 29.33
N GLN A 323 -15.56 13.85 29.52
CA GLN A 323 -14.51 14.55 30.26
C GLN A 323 -13.68 15.45 29.36
#